data_986a58fcebccda96dbe3a9b74c44744f
#
_entry.id   986a58fcebccda96dbe3a9b74c44744f
#
_cell.length_a   1.000
_cell.length_b   1.000
_cell.length_c   1.000
_cell.angle_alpha   90.00
_cell.angle_beta   90.00
_cell.angle_gamma   90.00
#
_symmetry.space_group_name_H-M   'P 1'
#
loop_
_entity.id
_entity.type
_entity.pdbx_description
1 polymer ?
#
loop_
_entity_poly.entity_id
_entity_poly.type
_entity_poly.pdbx_seq_one_letter_code
_entity_poly.pdbx_strand_id
1 'polypeptide(L)'
;MGKCRPSGDRRPQGSLVMIMNSQEESAMNFNEAALKLHEEHHGKIEVVSKVPVKTRDDLSTAYTPGVAEPCRKIHDNKKDVYKYTAKGNLVAVVSDGTAVLGLGNIGPEAAMPVMEGKSVLFKEFGGVDAFPICLDTTDTEEIIKAVKYIAPC
;
A
#
# COMPACT_ATOMS: atom_id res chain seq x y z
N MET A 1 -72.33 38.15 -14.57
CA MET A 1 -71.29 37.54 -15.42
C MET A 1 -69.95 38.06 -14.97
N GLY A 2 -69.32 37.39 -14.05
CA GLY A 2 -68.02 37.76 -13.47
C GLY A 2 -66.97 36.72 -13.83
N LYS A 3 -65.90 37.15 -14.50
CA LYS A 3 -64.76 36.29 -14.83
C LYS A 3 -63.76 36.33 -13.73
N CYS A 4 -63.54 35.21 -13.04
CA CYS A 4 -62.41 34.95 -12.16
C CYS A 4 -61.10 34.81 -12.98
N ARG A 5 -60.04 35.50 -12.53
CA ARG A 5 -58.64 35.26 -12.96
C ARG A 5 -57.98 34.33 -11.95
N PRO A 6 -57.17 33.37 -12.36
CA PRO A 6 -56.39 32.58 -11.44
C PRO A 6 -55.11 33.31 -11.00
N SER A 7 -54.86 33.28 -9.70
CA SER A 7 -53.66 33.78 -9.03
C SER A 7 -52.41 32.97 -9.43
N GLY A 8 -51.37 33.65 -9.87
CA GLY A 8 -50.07 33.06 -10.20
C GLY A 8 -49.33 32.55 -8.98
N ASP A 9 -48.98 31.31 -9.00
CA ASP A 9 -48.11 30.64 -8.04
C ASP A 9 -46.65 31.11 -8.28
N ARG A 10 -46.14 31.95 -7.39
CA ARG A 10 -44.71 32.33 -7.34
C ARG A 10 -43.98 31.34 -6.46
N ARG A 11 -43.37 30.35 -7.05
CA ARG A 11 -42.37 29.52 -6.32
C ARG A 11 -41.10 30.35 -6.09
N PRO A 12 -40.51 30.28 -4.92
CA PRO A 12 -39.24 30.98 -4.64
C PRO A 12 -38.07 30.25 -5.33
N GLN A 13 -37.44 30.92 -6.28
CA GLN A 13 -36.24 30.45 -6.99
C GLN A 13 -34.96 30.49 -6.11
N GLY A 14 -35.06 30.79 -4.82
CA GLY A 14 -33.91 30.96 -3.93
C GLY A 14 -33.39 29.68 -3.27
N SER A 15 -34.18 28.61 -3.19
CA SER A 15 -33.77 27.40 -2.44
C SER A 15 -32.95 26.39 -3.24
N LEU A 16 -33.04 26.40 -4.57
CA LEU A 16 -32.29 25.45 -5.41
C LEU A 16 -30.81 25.83 -5.58
N VAL A 17 -30.52 27.13 -5.64
CA VAL A 17 -29.13 27.63 -5.74
C VAL A 17 -28.36 27.42 -4.45
N MET A 18 -29.03 27.52 -3.27
CA MET A 18 -28.39 27.26 -1.98
C MET A 18 -28.06 25.79 -1.73
N ILE A 19 -28.84 24.86 -2.29
CA ILE A 19 -28.59 23.42 -2.15
C ILE A 19 -27.43 22.96 -3.05
N MET A 20 -27.24 23.58 -4.21
CA MET A 20 -26.10 23.24 -5.09
C MET A 20 -24.76 23.74 -4.55
N ASN A 21 -24.72 24.93 -3.90
CA ASN A 21 -23.46 25.42 -3.28
C ASN A 21 -23.07 24.65 -2.00
N SER A 22 -24.00 24.04 -1.29
CA SER A 22 -23.67 23.23 -0.10
C SER A 22 -23.16 21.82 -0.43
N GLN A 23 -23.27 21.36 -1.67
CA GLN A 23 -22.68 20.08 -2.12
C GLN A 23 -21.27 20.24 -2.69
N GLU A 24 -20.84 21.43 -3.10
CA GLU A 24 -19.46 21.69 -3.55
C GLU A 24 -18.47 21.91 -2.37
N GLU A 25 -18.93 22.34 -1.19
CA GLU A 25 -18.06 22.54 -0.02
C GLU A 25 -17.69 21.26 0.75
N SER A 26 -18.22 20.09 0.38
CA SER A 26 -17.98 18.81 1.05
C SER A 26 -17.26 17.77 0.20
N ALA A 27 -16.83 18.09 -1.02
CA ALA A 27 -16.00 17.19 -1.79
C ALA A 27 -14.60 17.12 -1.16
N MET A 28 -14.31 16.00 -0.45
CA MET A 28 -13.00 15.76 0.12
C MET A 28 -11.93 15.91 -0.97
N ASN A 29 -10.97 16.81 -0.78
CA ASN A 29 -9.82 16.91 -1.65
C ASN A 29 -8.89 15.71 -1.40
N PHE A 30 -9.10 14.64 -2.16
CA PHE A 30 -8.34 13.39 -2.01
C PHE A 30 -6.84 13.59 -2.17
N ASN A 31 -6.37 14.59 -2.91
CA ASN A 31 -4.95 14.87 -3.08
C ASN A 31 -4.35 15.40 -1.78
N GLU A 32 -4.98 16.36 -1.14
CA GLU A 32 -4.54 16.91 0.16
C GLU A 32 -4.65 15.86 1.27
N ALA A 33 -5.76 15.11 1.29
CA ALA A 33 -5.95 14.03 2.26
C ALA A 33 -4.88 12.93 2.09
N ALA A 34 -4.49 12.60 0.85
CA ALA A 34 -3.44 11.64 0.58
C ALA A 34 -2.05 12.12 1.05
N LEU A 35 -1.71 13.38 0.80
CA LEU A 35 -0.45 13.96 1.29
C LEU A 35 -0.37 13.90 2.81
N LYS A 36 -1.43 14.35 3.49
CA LYS A 36 -1.52 14.32 4.95
C LYS A 36 -1.41 12.90 5.50
N LEU A 37 -2.11 11.93 4.91
CA LEU A 37 -2.04 10.53 5.31
C LEU A 37 -0.61 9.97 5.20
N HIS A 38 0.08 10.22 4.08
CA HIS A 38 1.45 9.72 3.88
C HIS A 38 2.45 10.39 4.83
N GLU A 39 2.30 11.67 5.12
CA GLU A 39 3.15 12.41 6.06
C GLU A 39 2.94 11.95 7.50
N GLU A 40 1.69 11.83 7.96
CA GLU A 40 1.35 11.43 9.34
C GLU A 40 1.78 10.00 9.66
N HIS A 41 1.69 9.09 8.69
CA HIS A 41 2.01 7.67 8.88
C HIS A 41 3.42 7.29 8.38
N HIS A 42 4.18 8.22 7.78
CA HIS A 42 5.48 7.93 7.18
C HIS A 42 5.43 6.78 6.15
N GLY A 43 4.42 6.80 5.27
CA GLY A 43 4.08 5.73 4.34
C GLY A 43 2.85 4.93 4.79
N LYS A 44 2.63 3.77 4.16
CA LYS A 44 1.42 2.95 4.38
C LYS A 44 1.70 1.54 4.90
N ILE A 45 2.97 1.16 5.00
CA ILE A 45 3.38 -0.17 5.45
C ILE A 45 4.42 -0.06 6.55
N GLU A 46 4.46 -1.06 7.41
CA GLU A 46 5.47 -1.17 8.48
C GLU A 46 5.93 -2.63 8.62
N VAL A 47 7.08 -2.83 9.23
CA VAL A 47 7.58 -4.15 9.62
C VAL A 47 7.40 -4.31 11.13
N VAL A 48 6.66 -5.36 11.52
CA VAL A 48 6.39 -5.67 12.91
C VAL A 48 6.95 -7.04 13.29
N SER A 49 7.44 -7.17 14.51
CA SER A 49 7.86 -8.46 15.06
C SER A 49 6.64 -9.31 15.39
N LYS A 50 6.64 -10.56 14.89
CA LYS A 50 5.61 -11.57 15.22
C LYS A 50 5.87 -12.28 16.55
N VAL A 51 7.06 -12.12 17.09
CA VAL A 51 7.49 -12.81 18.33
C VAL A 51 7.93 -11.78 19.36
N PRO A 52 7.70 -12.06 20.67
CA PRO A 52 8.21 -11.20 21.73
C PRO A 52 9.72 -11.35 21.87
N VAL A 53 10.41 -10.26 22.21
CA VAL A 53 11.82 -10.25 22.65
C VAL A 53 11.89 -9.39 23.90
N LYS A 54 11.37 -9.91 25.02
CA LYS A 54 11.30 -9.21 26.31
C LYS A 54 12.28 -9.74 27.34
N THR A 55 12.71 -10.98 27.18
CA THR A 55 13.61 -11.67 28.07
C THR A 55 14.87 -12.15 27.35
N ARG A 56 15.89 -12.55 28.11
CA ARG A 56 17.11 -13.16 27.57
C ARG A 56 16.79 -14.48 26.85
N ASP A 57 15.84 -15.24 27.37
CA ASP A 57 15.43 -16.52 26.77
C ASP A 57 14.69 -16.31 25.46
N ASP A 58 13.82 -15.30 25.38
CA ASP A 58 13.18 -14.90 24.10
C ASP A 58 14.24 -14.56 23.05
N LEU A 59 15.24 -13.74 23.42
CA LEU A 59 16.32 -13.36 22.51
C LEU A 59 17.15 -14.59 22.10
N SER A 60 17.47 -15.48 23.03
CA SER A 60 18.24 -16.70 22.77
C SER A 60 17.50 -17.66 21.85
N THR A 61 16.18 -17.68 21.91
CA THR A 61 15.33 -18.50 21.05
C THR A 61 15.14 -17.84 19.68
N ALA A 62 14.84 -16.54 19.65
CA ALA A 62 14.56 -15.82 18.40
C ALA A 62 15.82 -15.53 17.58
N TYR A 63 17.00 -15.46 18.22
CA TYR A 63 18.27 -15.15 17.59
C TYR A 63 19.34 -16.15 17.99
N THR A 64 20.39 -15.75 18.69
CA THR A 64 21.53 -16.61 19.00
C THR A 64 21.40 -17.18 20.40
N PRO A 65 21.50 -18.52 20.58
CA PRO A 65 21.93 -19.56 19.63
C PRO A 65 20.78 -20.26 18.86
N GLY A 66 19.52 -20.07 19.24
CA GLY A 66 18.36 -20.84 18.77
C GLY A 66 18.15 -20.81 17.25
N VAL A 67 18.43 -19.65 16.62
CA VAL A 67 18.25 -19.46 15.16
C VAL A 67 19.10 -20.41 14.31
N ALA A 68 20.15 -21.00 14.86
CA ALA A 68 20.99 -21.95 14.14
C ALA A 68 20.22 -23.21 13.69
N GLU A 69 19.18 -23.62 14.45
CA GLU A 69 18.43 -24.82 14.13
C GLU A 69 17.55 -24.66 12.88
N PRO A 70 16.67 -23.63 12.74
CA PRO A 70 15.98 -23.40 11.49
C PRO A 70 16.93 -23.18 10.30
N CYS A 71 18.10 -22.57 10.48
CA CYS A 71 19.10 -22.44 9.43
C CYS A 71 19.58 -23.82 8.92
N ARG A 72 19.88 -24.76 9.83
CA ARG A 72 20.27 -26.12 9.46
C ARG A 72 19.16 -26.84 8.69
N LYS A 73 17.91 -26.76 9.17
CA LYS A 73 16.76 -27.36 8.49
C LYS A 73 16.58 -26.85 7.06
N ILE A 74 16.71 -25.53 6.85
CA ILE A 74 16.61 -24.92 5.52
C ILE A 74 17.81 -25.31 4.65
N HIS A 75 19.02 -25.42 5.25
CA HIS A 75 20.19 -25.90 4.51
C HIS A 75 20.00 -27.32 3.98
N ASP A 76 19.48 -28.22 4.82
CA ASP A 76 19.23 -29.62 4.48
C ASP A 76 18.08 -29.78 3.49
N ASN A 77 17.04 -28.94 3.63
CA ASN A 77 15.90 -28.93 2.73
C ASN A 77 15.47 -27.48 2.42
N LYS A 78 15.85 -26.96 1.26
CA LYS A 78 15.56 -25.58 0.84
C LYS A 78 14.07 -25.22 0.87
N LYS A 79 13.13 -26.17 0.74
CA LYS A 79 11.70 -25.92 0.81
C LYS A 79 11.24 -25.50 2.20
N ASP A 80 12.00 -25.82 3.24
CA ASP A 80 11.67 -25.47 4.60
C ASP A 80 11.80 -23.94 4.87
N VAL A 81 12.38 -23.18 3.93
CA VAL A 81 12.35 -21.70 3.97
C VAL A 81 10.93 -21.17 4.06
N TYR A 82 9.97 -21.77 3.37
CA TYR A 82 8.56 -21.39 3.43
C TYR A 82 7.89 -21.71 4.78
N LYS A 83 8.44 -22.64 5.54
CA LYS A 83 7.94 -23.05 6.86
C LYS A 83 8.52 -22.21 7.98
N TYR A 84 9.82 -21.90 7.91
CA TYR A 84 10.58 -21.32 9.02
C TYR A 84 10.87 -19.83 8.86
N THR A 85 10.47 -19.22 7.73
CA THR A 85 10.69 -17.78 7.49
C THR A 85 9.43 -17.08 7.00
N ALA A 86 9.48 -15.74 6.98
CA ALA A 86 8.41 -14.90 6.45
C ALA A 86 8.13 -15.16 4.95
N LYS A 87 9.07 -15.77 4.20
CA LYS A 87 8.90 -16.13 2.79
C LYS A 87 7.64 -16.94 2.51
N GLY A 88 7.13 -17.68 3.48
CA GLY A 88 5.87 -18.44 3.34
C GLY A 88 4.65 -17.56 3.04
N ASN A 89 4.71 -16.26 3.35
CA ASN A 89 3.61 -15.32 3.11
C ASN A 89 4.09 -13.99 2.52
N LEU A 90 5.33 -13.89 2.02
CA LEU A 90 5.93 -12.63 1.59
C LEU A 90 5.90 -12.50 0.06
N VAL A 91 5.53 -11.32 -0.45
CA VAL A 91 5.46 -10.98 -1.87
C VAL A 91 6.23 -9.69 -2.14
N ALA A 92 7.15 -9.69 -3.08
CA ALA A 92 7.80 -8.47 -3.55
C ALA A 92 6.98 -7.80 -4.65
N VAL A 93 6.74 -6.51 -4.53
CA VAL A 93 6.15 -5.66 -5.58
C VAL A 93 7.28 -4.89 -6.23
N VAL A 94 7.79 -5.41 -7.37
CA VAL A 94 8.96 -4.84 -8.05
C VAL A 94 8.52 -3.84 -9.13
N SER A 95 9.16 -2.68 -9.19
CA SER A 95 8.92 -1.63 -10.19
C SER A 95 10.21 -0.84 -10.46
N ASP A 96 10.29 -0.25 -11.63
CA ASP A 96 11.33 0.73 -12.01
C ASP A 96 10.75 2.16 -12.09
N GLY A 97 9.44 2.33 -11.86
CA GLY A 97 8.78 3.63 -11.90
C GLY A 97 8.53 4.21 -13.29
N THR A 98 8.72 3.42 -14.36
CA THR A 98 8.59 3.90 -15.76
C THR A 98 7.15 4.07 -16.22
N ALA A 99 6.16 3.41 -15.56
CA ALA A 99 4.75 3.47 -15.94
C ALA A 99 3.85 3.52 -14.69
N VAL A 100 3.73 4.70 -14.10
CA VAL A 100 2.99 4.91 -12.86
C VAL A 100 1.66 5.62 -13.13
N LEU A 101 0.55 4.86 -13.15
CA LEU A 101 -0.81 5.36 -13.37
C LEU A 101 -0.87 6.31 -14.58
N GLY A 102 -1.51 7.45 -14.47
CA GLY A 102 -1.54 8.49 -15.51
C GLY A 102 -0.32 9.42 -15.55
N LEU A 103 0.70 9.19 -14.70
CA LEU A 103 1.88 10.05 -14.56
C LEU A 103 3.05 9.66 -15.49
N GLY A 104 3.02 8.45 -16.06
CA GLY A 104 4.10 7.94 -16.92
C GLY A 104 5.36 7.58 -16.16
N ASN A 105 6.52 7.92 -16.72
CA ASN A 105 7.83 7.69 -16.10
C ASN A 105 8.15 8.80 -15.09
N ILE A 106 8.07 8.47 -13.81
CA ILE A 106 8.35 9.38 -12.70
C ILE A 106 9.52 8.92 -11.82
N GLY A 107 10.17 7.83 -12.20
CA GLY A 107 11.30 7.25 -11.47
C GLY A 107 10.92 6.36 -10.27
N PRO A 108 11.92 5.63 -9.74
CA PRO A 108 11.69 4.62 -8.71
C PRO A 108 11.20 5.22 -7.38
N GLU A 109 11.76 6.33 -6.92
CA GLU A 109 11.40 6.93 -5.64
C GLU A 109 9.95 7.45 -5.66
N ALA A 110 9.56 8.14 -6.74
CA ALA A 110 8.20 8.66 -6.88
C ALA A 110 7.14 7.56 -7.09
N ALA A 111 7.57 6.36 -7.50
CA ALA A 111 6.69 5.19 -7.62
C ALA A 111 6.36 4.56 -6.25
N MET A 112 7.18 4.76 -5.21
CA MET A 112 7.01 4.12 -3.89
C MET A 112 5.59 4.26 -3.31
N PRO A 113 4.94 5.44 -3.29
CA PRO A 113 3.60 5.56 -2.72
C PRO A 113 2.56 4.66 -3.40
N VAL A 114 2.68 4.45 -4.71
CA VAL A 114 1.77 3.56 -5.47
C VAL A 114 2.08 2.10 -5.17
N MET A 115 3.35 1.73 -5.07
CA MET A 115 3.76 0.34 -4.76
C MET A 115 3.40 -0.03 -3.32
N GLU A 116 3.49 0.88 -2.36
CA GLU A 116 2.94 0.68 -1.02
C GLU A 116 1.43 0.51 -1.03
N GLY A 117 0.72 1.28 -1.85
CA GLY A 117 -0.73 1.09 -2.05
C GLY A 117 -1.07 -0.32 -2.53
N LYS A 118 -0.29 -0.88 -3.47
CA LYS A 118 -0.43 -2.28 -3.90
C LYS A 118 -0.18 -3.25 -2.73
N SER A 119 0.83 -2.98 -1.91
CA SER A 119 1.13 -3.80 -0.73
C SER A 119 -0.03 -3.83 0.27
N VAL A 120 -0.69 -2.68 0.49
CA VAL A 120 -1.92 -2.60 1.30
C VAL A 120 -3.04 -3.46 0.70
N LEU A 121 -3.26 -3.38 -0.63
CA LEU A 121 -4.29 -4.20 -1.29
C LEU A 121 -4.00 -5.70 -1.18
N PHE A 122 -2.73 -6.12 -1.34
CA PHE A 122 -2.32 -7.50 -1.12
C PHE A 122 -2.61 -7.98 0.31
N LYS A 123 -2.37 -7.11 1.30
CA LYS A 123 -2.66 -7.44 2.70
C LYS A 123 -4.15 -7.56 2.97
N GLU A 124 -4.93 -6.54 2.59
CA GLU A 124 -6.35 -6.45 2.91
C GLU A 124 -7.20 -7.50 2.16
N PHE A 125 -6.88 -7.76 0.90
CA PHE A 125 -7.68 -8.66 0.07
C PHE A 125 -7.08 -10.07 -0.08
N GLY A 126 -5.77 -10.20 0.04
CA GLY A 126 -5.06 -11.48 -0.15
C GLY A 126 -4.50 -12.08 1.13
N GLY A 127 -4.43 -11.33 2.22
CA GLY A 127 -3.83 -11.78 3.48
C GLY A 127 -2.32 -12.00 3.41
N VAL A 128 -1.66 -11.57 2.31
CA VAL A 128 -0.21 -11.74 2.13
C VAL A 128 0.54 -10.47 2.54
N ASP A 129 1.75 -10.65 3.04
CA ASP A 129 2.66 -9.58 3.42
C ASP A 129 3.43 -9.14 2.16
N ALA A 130 3.08 -7.99 1.58
CA ALA A 130 3.75 -7.47 0.40
C ALA A 130 4.61 -6.26 0.74
N PHE A 131 5.73 -6.09 0.04
CA PHE A 131 6.63 -4.94 0.22
C PHE A 131 7.15 -4.45 -1.14
N PRO A 132 7.31 -3.12 -1.32
CA PRO A 132 7.80 -2.55 -2.55
C PRO A 132 9.32 -2.67 -2.67
N ILE A 133 9.78 -2.93 -3.89
CA ILE A 133 11.18 -2.81 -4.31
C ILE A 133 11.21 -1.98 -5.59
N CYS A 134 11.60 -0.71 -5.48
CA CYS A 134 11.76 0.17 -6.63
C CYS A 134 13.23 0.18 -7.05
N LEU A 135 13.50 -0.23 -8.30
CA LEU A 135 14.85 -0.38 -8.84
C LEU A 135 15.24 0.86 -9.64
N ASP A 136 16.43 1.37 -9.39
CA ASP A 136 17.00 2.48 -10.16
C ASP A 136 17.68 1.99 -11.44
N THR A 137 16.90 1.32 -12.29
CA THR A 137 17.28 0.90 -13.63
C THR A 137 16.05 0.67 -14.49
N THR A 138 16.15 0.98 -15.78
CA THR A 138 15.13 0.69 -16.80
C THR A 138 15.55 -0.42 -17.74
N ASP A 139 16.74 -1.00 -17.53
CA ASP A 139 17.24 -2.12 -18.32
C ASP A 139 16.55 -3.42 -17.91
N THR A 140 15.89 -4.05 -18.88
CA THR A 140 15.12 -5.29 -18.64
C THR A 140 15.99 -6.43 -18.11
N GLU A 141 17.22 -6.58 -18.60
CA GLU A 141 18.10 -7.66 -18.17
C GLU A 141 18.61 -7.44 -16.74
N GLU A 142 18.83 -6.18 -16.36
CA GLU A 142 19.18 -5.84 -14.97
C GLU A 142 18.03 -6.11 -14.02
N ILE A 143 16.79 -5.73 -14.40
CA ILE A 143 15.58 -6.01 -13.63
C ILE A 143 15.41 -7.54 -13.44
N ILE A 144 15.55 -8.32 -14.52
CA ILE A 144 15.48 -9.78 -14.46
C ILE A 144 16.54 -10.35 -13.51
N LYS A 145 17.77 -9.86 -13.56
CA LYS A 145 18.84 -10.28 -12.66
C LYS A 145 18.54 -9.93 -11.21
N ALA A 146 18.09 -8.69 -10.95
CA ALA A 146 17.69 -8.25 -9.61
C ALA A 146 16.61 -9.16 -9.01
N VAL A 147 15.53 -9.43 -9.77
CA VAL A 147 14.44 -10.32 -9.34
C VAL A 147 14.95 -11.74 -9.04
N LYS A 148 15.85 -12.29 -9.90
CA LYS A 148 16.45 -13.61 -9.66
C LYS A 148 17.29 -13.63 -8.38
N TYR A 149 18.02 -12.57 -8.08
CA TYR A 149 18.88 -12.50 -6.89
C TYR A 149 18.09 -12.35 -5.59
N ILE A 150 16.96 -11.62 -5.60
CA ILE A 150 16.10 -11.49 -4.42
C ILE A 150 15.11 -12.65 -4.24
N ALA A 151 14.94 -13.51 -5.24
CA ALA A 151 14.00 -14.64 -5.18
C ALA A 151 14.17 -15.61 -3.99
N PRO A 152 15.35 -15.75 -3.37
CA PRO A 152 15.50 -16.54 -2.13
C PRO A 152 14.82 -15.93 -0.91
N CYS A 153 14.53 -14.61 -0.91
CA CYS A 153 13.93 -13.90 0.22
C CYS A 153 12.44 -14.23 0.43
#